data_2a14bba45d94e60c1ab583316de955e4
#
_entry.id   2a14bba45d94e60c1ab583316de955e4
#
_cell.length_a   1.000
_cell.length_b   1.000
_cell.length_c   1.000
_cell.angle_alpha   90.00
_cell.angle_beta   90.00
_cell.angle_gamma   90.00
#
_symmetry.space_group_name_H-M   'P 1'
#
loop_
_entity.id
_entity.type
_entity.pdbx_description
1 polymer ?
#
loop_
_entity_poly.entity_id
_entity_poly.type
_entity_poly.pdbx_seq_one_letter_code
_entity_poly.pdbx_strand_id
1 'polypeptide(L)'
;MLLSLKKLQKNYPGFSLDVSMEIEEGQITGLIGANGAGKSTTFKVILGLVHPDAGEIRLFNKDMEQISPKEKADIGATLSDSGFSNCLTVKQIVHILTETYEKFDREMFEKRCSQFSIPMDKKLKEFSTGMKAKLKVLTATSFDARLLVLDVK
;
A
#
# COMPACT_ATOMS: atom_id res chain seq x y z
N MET A 1 -11.06 14.65 -7.18
CA MET A 1 -9.74 14.54 -6.51
C MET A 1 -9.71 13.30 -5.66
N LEU A 2 -8.68 12.47 -5.83
CA LEU A 2 -8.52 11.22 -5.08
C LEU A 2 -7.72 11.44 -3.79
N LEU A 3 -6.60 12.15 -3.89
CA LEU A 3 -5.72 12.50 -2.78
C LEU A 3 -5.21 13.93 -2.93
N SER A 4 -5.17 14.69 -1.86
CA SER A 4 -4.53 16.00 -1.78
C SER A 4 -3.71 16.11 -0.51
N LEU A 5 -2.45 16.45 -0.66
CA LEU A 5 -1.54 16.83 0.42
C LEU A 5 -1.21 18.31 0.25
N LYS A 6 -1.43 19.13 1.28
CA LYS A 6 -1.11 20.56 1.26
C LYS A 6 -0.17 20.90 2.40
N LYS A 7 1.06 21.32 2.03
CA LYS A 7 2.12 21.70 2.97
C LYS A 7 2.27 20.69 4.10
N LEU A 8 2.21 19.41 3.75
CA LEU A 8 2.32 18.32 4.69
C LEU A 8 3.73 18.27 5.26
N GLN A 9 3.85 18.39 6.57
CA GLN A 9 5.15 18.41 7.25
C GLN A 9 5.26 17.27 8.26
N LYS A 10 6.44 16.65 8.30
CA LYS A 10 6.83 15.67 9.32
C LYS A 10 8.29 15.84 9.66
N ASN A 11 8.57 16.08 10.93
CA ASN A 11 9.91 16.33 11.43
C ASN A 11 10.42 15.14 12.26
N TYR A 12 11.64 14.76 12.01
CA TYR A 12 12.41 13.80 12.78
C TYR A 12 13.80 14.41 13.09
N PRO A 13 14.51 13.92 14.10
CA PRO A 13 15.91 14.35 14.31
C PRO A 13 16.74 14.13 13.03
N GLY A 14 17.24 15.23 12.46
CA GLY A 14 18.07 15.21 11.25
C GLY A 14 17.32 15.07 9.91
N PHE A 15 15.98 15.06 9.94
CA PHE A 15 15.18 14.95 8.70
C PHE A 15 13.86 15.72 8.83
N SER A 16 13.51 16.49 7.81
CA SER A 16 12.22 17.17 7.70
C SER A 16 11.59 16.89 6.34
N LEU A 17 10.35 16.42 6.37
CA LEU A 17 9.51 16.25 5.19
C LEU A 17 8.65 17.49 5.01
N ASP A 18 8.60 18.03 3.79
CA ASP A 18 7.63 19.05 3.35
C ASP A 18 7.16 18.66 1.95
N VAL A 19 5.88 18.33 1.83
CA VAL A 19 5.33 17.84 0.56
C VAL A 19 3.93 18.40 0.28
N SER A 20 3.73 18.81 -0.98
CA SER A 20 2.41 19.15 -1.52
C SER A 20 2.21 18.39 -2.82
N MET A 21 1.08 17.70 -2.97
CA MET A 21 0.74 16.97 -4.19
C MET A 21 -0.75 16.73 -4.27
N GLU A 22 -1.23 16.59 -5.49
CA GLU A 22 -2.62 16.24 -5.80
C GLU A 22 -2.66 15.09 -6.79
N ILE A 23 -3.58 14.15 -6.57
CA ILE A 23 -3.78 12.98 -7.43
C ILE A 23 -5.27 12.90 -7.78
N GLU A 24 -5.56 12.86 -9.07
CA GLU A 24 -6.90 12.66 -9.59
C GLU A 24 -7.18 11.17 -9.88
N GLU A 25 -8.44 10.81 -10.01
CA GLU A 25 -8.84 9.46 -10.43
C GLU A 25 -8.26 9.12 -11.82
N GLY A 26 -7.82 7.89 -11.99
CA GLY A 26 -7.24 7.38 -13.25
C GLY A 26 -5.80 7.84 -13.51
N GLN A 27 -5.16 8.53 -12.57
CA GLN A 27 -3.76 8.93 -12.71
C GLN A 27 -2.80 7.93 -12.08
N ILE A 28 -1.63 7.80 -12.68
CA ILE A 28 -0.47 7.13 -12.09
C ILE A 28 0.56 8.20 -11.76
N THR A 29 0.90 8.32 -10.48
CA THR A 29 1.87 9.31 -10.00
C THR A 29 3.09 8.61 -9.43
N GLY A 30 4.28 8.94 -9.93
CA GLY A 30 5.56 8.44 -9.43
C GLY A 30 6.18 9.39 -8.41
N LEU A 31 6.49 8.88 -7.22
CA LEU A 31 7.25 9.62 -6.20
C LEU A 31 8.73 9.26 -6.32
N ILE A 32 9.53 10.18 -6.83
CA ILE A 32 10.95 10.01 -7.10
C ILE A 32 11.79 10.79 -6.10
N GLY A 33 12.89 10.22 -5.67
CA GLY A 33 13.84 10.87 -4.76
C GLY A 33 14.91 9.90 -4.27
N ALA A 34 15.99 10.43 -3.74
CA ALA A 34 17.07 9.65 -3.14
C ALA A 34 16.59 8.80 -1.94
N ASN A 35 17.39 7.84 -1.52
CA ASN A 35 17.14 7.13 -0.26
C ASN A 35 17.19 8.13 0.90
N GLY A 36 16.21 8.05 1.81
CA GLY A 36 16.07 9.00 2.90
C GLY A 36 15.33 10.30 2.54
N ALA A 37 14.91 10.51 1.29
CA ALA A 37 14.17 11.71 0.87
C ALA A 37 12.71 11.80 1.41
N GLY A 38 12.25 10.81 2.18
CA GLY A 38 10.93 10.83 2.80
C GLY A 38 9.81 10.13 2.02
N LYS A 39 10.12 9.41 0.93
CA LYS A 39 9.10 8.71 0.13
C LYS A 39 8.24 7.75 0.98
N SER A 40 8.87 6.86 1.71
CA SER A 40 8.16 5.90 2.57
C SER A 40 7.43 6.59 3.74
N THR A 41 7.97 7.71 4.24
CA THR A 41 7.29 8.54 5.25
C THR A 41 6.01 9.13 4.66
N THR A 42 6.07 9.68 3.45
CA THR A 42 4.90 10.21 2.75
C THR A 42 3.83 9.13 2.58
N PHE A 43 4.19 7.92 2.16
CA PHE A 43 3.24 6.81 2.06
C PHE A 43 2.63 6.43 3.40
N LYS A 44 3.43 6.37 4.46
CA LYS A 44 2.92 6.07 5.83
C LYS A 44 1.94 7.13 6.32
N VAL A 45 2.18 8.40 5.99
CA VAL A 45 1.25 9.49 6.33
C VAL A 45 -0.04 9.38 5.52
N ILE A 46 0.03 9.11 4.21
CA ILE A 46 -1.16 8.88 3.35
C ILE A 46 -2.00 7.72 3.88
N LEU A 47 -1.37 6.67 4.40
CA LEU A 47 -2.05 5.50 4.96
C LEU A 47 -2.53 5.70 6.40
N GLY A 48 -2.26 6.86 7.01
CA GLY A 48 -2.62 7.15 8.40
C GLY A 48 -1.82 6.36 9.44
N LEU A 49 -0.66 5.81 9.05
CA LEU A 49 0.25 5.09 9.95
C LEU A 49 1.19 6.04 10.72
N VAL A 50 1.35 7.25 10.22
CA VAL A 50 2.14 8.31 10.83
C VAL A 50 1.34 9.59 10.78
N HIS A 51 1.21 10.28 11.90
CA HIS A 51 0.58 11.59 11.96
C HIS A 51 1.54 12.69 11.48
N PRO A 52 1.11 13.59 10.60
CA PRO A 52 1.90 14.77 10.24
C PRO A 52 1.99 15.74 11.42
N ASP A 53 3.01 16.59 11.40
CA ASP A 53 3.17 17.66 12.39
C ASP A 53 2.45 18.94 11.97
N ALA A 54 2.26 19.13 10.65
CA ALA A 54 1.50 20.23 10.06
C ALA A 54 1.02 19.87 8.64
N GLY A 55 0.13 20.70 8.12
CA GLY A 55 -0.46 20.55 6.78
C GLY A 55 -1.78 19.81 6.80
N GLU A 56 -2.34 19.62 5.60
CA GLU A 56 -3.65 19.01 5.40
C GLU A 56 -3.54 17.78 4.50
N ILE A 57 -4.33 16.75 4.85
CA ILE A 57 -4.51 15.55 4.03
C ILE A 57 -5.99 15.38 3.74
N ARG A 58 -6.33 15.33 2.46
CA ARG A 58 -7.66 14.98 2.02
C ARG A 58 -7.61 13.72 1.15
N LEU A 59 -8.42 12.76 1.50
CA LEU A 59 -8.58 11.51 0.78
C LEU A 59 -10.06 11.33 0.42
N PHE A 60 -10.36 11.03 -0.84
CA PHE A 60 -11.73 10.88 -1.35
C PHE A 60 -12.60 12.13 -1.09
N ASN A 61 -12.01 13.32 -1.20
CA ASN A 61 -12.61 14.64 -0.91
C ASN A 61 -12.99 14.86 0.57
N LYS A 62 -12.51 14.03 1.50
CA LYS A 62 -12.72 14.15 2.95
C LYS A 62 -11.41 14.39 3.66
N ASP A 63 -11.45 15.03 4.82
CA ASP A 63 -10.30 15.11 5.69
C ASP A 63 -9.94 13.73 6.23
N MET A 64 -8.66 13.43 6.42
CA MET A 64 -8.19 12.11 6.80
C MET A 64 -8.83 11.58 8.09
N GLU A 65 -9.16 12.47 9.03
CA GLU A 65 -9.82 12.12 10.30
C GLU A 65 -11.29 11.67 10.11
N GLN A 66 -11.92 12.05 8.98
CA GLN A 66 -13.29 11.71 8.65
C GLN A 66 -13.42 10.42 7.82
N ILE A 67 -12.30 9.82 7.45
CA ILE A 67 -12.27 8.57 6.67
C ILE A 67 -12.68 7.41 7.56
N SER A 68 -13.79 6.78 7.22
CA SER A 68 -14.29 5.60 7.92
C SER A 68 -13.43 4.35 7.67
N PRO A 69 -13.49 3.34 8.55
CA PRO A 69 -12.82 2.06 8.31
C PRO A 69 -13.21 1.40 6.98
N LYS A 70 -14.47 1.58 6.56
CA LYS A 70 -14.97 1.06 5.28
C LYS A 70 -14.30 1.74 4.09
N GLU A 71 -14.11 3.06 4.15
CA GLU A 71 -13.40 3.82 3.12
C GLU A 71 -11.89 3.54 3.11
N LYS A 72 -11.30 3.22 4.27
CA LYS A 72 -9.91 2.75 4.33
C LYS A 72 -9.70 1.42 3.59
N ALA A 73 -10.72 0.57 3.51
CA ALA A 73 -10.68 -0.66 2.72
C ALA A 73 -10.65 -0.39 1.19
N ASP A 74 -10.89 0.85 0.75
CA ASP A 74 -10.72 1.27 -0.65
C ASP A 74 -9.27 1.66 -1.00
N ILE A 75 -8.33 1.48 -0.07
CA ILE A 75 -6.91 1.70 -0.28
C ILE A 75 -6.19 0.35 -0.35
N GLY A 76 -5.61 0.04 -1.49
CA GLY A 76 -4.65 -1.05 -1.63
C GLY A 76 -3.24 -0.53 -1.38
N ALA A 77 -2.47 -1.18 -0.52
CA ALA A 77 -1.13 -0.71 -0.20
C ALA A 77 -0.12 -1.85 -0.10
N THR A 78 1.10 -1.56 -0.51
CA THR A 78 2.29 -2.34 -0.17
C THR A 78 3.39 -1.41 0.26
N LEU A 79 3.97 -1.68 1.43
CA LEU A 79 5.13 -0.97 1.95
C LEU A 79 6.35 -1.88 1.92
N SER A 80 7.53 -1.28 1.74
CA SER A 80 8.79 -2.02 1.65
C SER A 80 9.13 -2.80 2.93
N ASP A 81 8.68 -2.30 4.09
CA ASP A 81 8.91 -2.87 5.42
C ASP A 81 7.72 -3.70 5.95
N SER A 82 6.71 -3.94 5.13
CA SER A 82 5.53 -4.74 5.47
C SER A 82 5.47 -6.03 4.67
N GLY A 83 4.66 -6.97 5.14
CA GLY A 83 4.40 -8.22 4.44
C GLY A 83 3.82 -9.29 5.35
N PHE A 84 3.59 -10.45 4.77
CA PHE A 84 3.12 -11.61 5.50
C PHE A 84 4.27 -12.33 6.22
N SER A 85 3.93 -13.08 7.27
CA SER A 85 4.91 -13.94 7.94
C SER A 85 5.56 -14.91 6.96
N ASN A 86 6.88 -15.07 7.07
CA ASN A 86 7.66 -16.00 6.25
C ASN A 86 7.30 -17.48 6.45
N CYS A 87 6.56 -17.81 7.50
CA CYS A 87 6.09 -19.17 7.79
C CYS A 87 4.84 -19.58 7.03
N LEU A 88 4.13 -18.61 6.42
CA LEU A 88 2.88 -18.86 5.68
C LEU A 88 3.16 -19.32 4.26
N THR A 89 2.27 -20.16 3.75
CA THR A 89 2.14 -20.45 2.32
C THR A 89 1.19 -19.45 1.66
N VAL A 90 1.24 -19.32 0.33
CA VAL A 90 0.30 -18.46 -0.39
C VAL A 90 -1.14 -18.91 -0.22
N LYS A 91 -1.41 -20.23 -0.15
CA LYS A 91 -2.75 -20.75 0.18
C LYS A 91 -3.27 -20.26 1.51
N GLN A 92 -2.44 -20.24 2.54
CA GLN A 92 -2.82 -19.72 3.86
C GLN A 92 -3.08 -18.22 3.80
N ILE A 93 -2.29 -17.47 3.04
CA ILE A 93 -2.50 -16.04 2.81
C ILE A 93 -3.85 -15.81 2.12
N VAL A 94 -4.17 -16.56 1.07
CA VAL A 94 -5.48 -16.49 0.37
C VAL A 94 -6.62 -16.70 1.36
N HIS A 95 -6.51 -17.72 2.20
CA HIS A 95 -7.54 -18.00 3.23
C HIS A 95 -7.73 -16.81 4.17
N ILE A 96 -6.62 -16.26 4.71
CA ILE A 96 -6.66 -15.09 5.60
C ILE A 96 -7.30 -13.89 4.91
N LEU A 97 -6.90 -13.59 3.68
CA LEU A 97 -7.42 -12.45 2.94
C LEU A 97 -8.91 -12.60 2.62
N THR A 98 -9.34 -13.80 2.24
CA THR A 98 -10.75 -14.11 1.94
C THR A 98 -11.63 -13.93 3.17
N GLU A 99 -11.18 -14.39 4.35
CA GLU A 99 -11.94 -14.27 5.59
C GLU A 99 -11.92 -12.83 6.18
N THR A 100 -10.88 -12.06 5.87
CA THR A 100 -10.69 -10.74 6.50
C THR A 100 -11.26 -9.60 5.66
N TYR A 101 -11.24 -9.71 4.34
CA TYR A 101 -11.55 -8.60 3.43
C TYR A 101 -12.63 -8.98 2.42
N GLU A 102 -13.80 -8.39 2.53
CA GLU A 102 -14.94 -8.62 1.62
C GLU A 102 -14.62 -8.31 0.15
N LYS A 103 -13.76 -7.32 -0.08
CA LYS A 103 -13.38 -6.88 -1.44
C LYS A 103 -12.21 -7.65 -2.04
N PHE A 104 -11.69 -8.67 -1.35
CA PHE A 104 -10.61 -9.49 -1.89
C PHE A 104 -11.13 -10.39 -3.01
N ASP A 105 -10.61 -10.19 -4.22
CA ASP A 105 -10.93 -11.01 -5.39
C ASP A 105 -9.97 -12.22 -5.44
N ARG A 106 -10.41 -13.31 -4.81
CA ARG A 106 -9.66 -14.56 -4.72
C ARG A 106 -9.36 -15.15 -6.10
N GLU A 107 -10.36 -15.18 -6.98
CA GLU A 107 -10.22 -15.80 -8.30
C GLU A 107 -9.18 -15.04 -9.15
N MET A 108 -9.27 -13.72 -9.16
CA MET A 108 -8.30 -12.87 -9.85
C MET A 108 -6.90 -13.02 -9.27
N PHE A 109 -6.77 -13.08 -7.94
CA PHE A 109 -5.49 -13.28 -7.26
C PHE A 109 -4.85 -14.62 -7.63
N GLU A 110 -5.59 -15.73 -7.53
CA GLU A 110 -5.10 -17.07 -7.86
C GLU A 110 -4.70 -17.18 -9.35
N LYS A 111 -5.50 -16.59 -10.25
CA LYS A 111 -5.19 -16.50 -11.67
C LYS A 111 -3.88 -15.76 -11.93
N ARG A 112 -3.68 -14.62 -11.29
CA ARG A 112 -2.43 -13.84 -11.41
C ARG A 112 -1.23 -14.57 -10.80
N CYS A 113 -1.40 -15.25 -9.67
CA CYS A 113 -0.35 -16.11 -9.10
C CYS A 113 0.11 -17.15 -10.11
N SER A 114 -0.81 -17.80 -10.82
CA SER A 114 -0.50 -18.73 -11.89
C SER A 114 0.26 -18.05 -13.04
N GLN A 115 -0.23 -16.91 -13.53
CA GLN A 115 0.41 -16.15 -14.61
C GLN A 115 1.83 -15.71 -14.29
N PHE A 116 2.12 -15.35 -13.05
CA PHE A 116 3.44 -14.89 -12.60
C PHE A 116 4.29 -15.98 -11.95
N SER A 117 3.86 -17.24 -12.08
CA SER A 117 4.59 -18.43 -11.55
C SER A 117 4.85 -18.34 -10.05
N ILE A 118 3.89 -17.85 -9.29
CA ILE A 118 3.95 -17.81 -7.83
C ILE A 118 3.44 -19.15 -7.28
N PRO A 119 4.29 -19.96 -6.61
CA PRO A 119 3.87 -21.25 -6.07
C PRO A 119 2.95 -21.08 -4.87
N MET A 120 1.81 -21.78 -4.89
CA MET A 120 0.78 -21.66 -3.85
C MET A 120 1.13 -22.42 -2.56
N ASP A 121 1.91 -23.50 -2.66
CA ASP A 121 2.17 -24.44 -1.56
C ASP A 121 3.50 -24.21 -0.84
N LYS A 122 4.37 -23.35 -1.38
CA LYS A 122 5.64 -23.02 -0.75
C LYS A 122 5.50 -21.93 0.30
N LYS A 123 6.27 -22.04 1.37
CA LYS A 123 6.35 -20.99 2.40
C LYS A 123 7.09 -19.77 1.87
N LEU A 124 6.74 -18.58 2.35
CA LEU A 124 7.37 -17.33 1.89
C LEU A 124 8.87 -17.26 2.18
N LYS A 125 9.37 -17.98 3.21
CA LYS A 125 10.82 -18.08 3.47
C LYS A 125 11.61 -18.69 2.31
N GLU A 126 10.95 -19.45 1.44
CA GLU A 126 11.55 -20.08 0.26
C GLU A 126 11.49 -19.18 -0.98
N PHE A 127 10.86 -18.01 -0.86
CA PHE A 127 10.72 -17.05 -1.97
C PHE A 127 11.95 -16.18 -2.10
N SER A 128 12.37 -15.91 -3.34
CA SER A 128 13.32 -14.85 -3.64
C SER A 128 12.74 -13.47 -3.28
N THR A 129 13.60 -12.46 -3.15
CA THR A 129 13.16 -11.06 -2.94
C THR A 129 12.20 -10.60 -4.04
N GLY A 130 12.49 -10.94 -5.30
CA GLY A 130 11.62 -10.61 -6.43
C GLY A 130 10.26 -11.31 -6.37
N MET A 131 10.20 -12.57 -5.95
CA MET A 131 8.94 -13.29 -5.76
C MET A 131 8.10 -12.67 -4.64
N LYS A 132 8.73 -12.28 -3.53
CA LYS A 132 8.04 -11.58 -2.43
C LYS A 132 7.49 -10.22 -2.88
N ALA A 133 8.25 -9.46 -3.67
CA ALA A 133 7.79 -8.19 -4.23
C ALA A 133 6.60 -8.39 -5.17
N LYS A 134 6.66 -9.38 -6.06
CA LYS A 134 5.52 -9.75 -6.93
C LYS A 134 4.27 -10.07 -6.11
N LEU A 135 4.41 -10.92 -5.08
CA LEU A 135 3.29 -11.31 -4.23
C LEU A 135 2.64 -10.11 -3.54
N LYS A 136 3.43 -9.15 -3.04
CA LYS A 136 2.93 -7.91 -2.44
C LYS A 136 2.08 -7.11 -3.43
N VAL A 137 2.58 -6.92 -4.66
CA VAL A 137 1.84 -6.18 -5.70
C VAL A 137 0.57 -6.92 -6.10
N LEU A 138 0.63 -8.23 -6.30
CA LEU A 138 -0.54 -9.05 -6.63
C LEU A 138 -1.60 -8.96 -5.53
N THR A 139 -1.19 -8.98 -4.27
CA THR A 139 -2.10 -8.81 -3.14
C THR A 139 -2.75 -7.43 -3.17
N ALA A 140 -1.97 -6.36 -3.24
CA ALA A 140 -2.49 -4.99 -3.22
C ALA A 140 -3.45 -4.69 -4.38
N THR A 141 -3.23 -5.31 -5.54
CA THR A 141 -4.06 -5.12 -6.74
C THR A 141 -5.23 -6.10 -6.86
N SER A 142 -5.43 -6.99 -5.89
CA SER A 142 -6.54 -7.96 -5.86
C SER A 142 -7.73 -7.52 -5.01
N PHE A 143 -7.75 -6.26 -4.62
CA PHE A 143 -8.90 -5.56 -4.03
C PHE A 143 -9.43 -4.56 -5.07
N ASP A 144 -10.71 -4.27 -5.02
CA ASP A 144 -11.30 -3.17 -5.80
C ASP A 144 -10.96 -1.82 -5.12
N ALA A 145 -9.67 -1.47 -5.17
CA ALA A 145 -9.15 -0.29 -4.52
C ALA A 145 -9.30 0.95 -5.40
N ARG A 146 -9.73 2.06 -4.81
CA ARG A 146 -9.77 3.38 -5.47
C ARG A 146 -8.40 4.06 -5.49
N LEU A 147 -7.58 3.79 -4.48
CA LEU A 147 -6.21 4.29 -4.37
C LEU A 147 -5.24 3.12 -4.16
N LEU A 148 -4.19 3.05 -4.97
CA LEU A 148 -3.08 2.12 -4.79
C LEU A 148 -1.82 2.88 -4.38
N VAL A 149 -1.22 2.47 -3.26
CA VAL A 149 0.06 2.99 -2.75
C VAL A 149 1.09 1.88 -2.80
N LEU A 150 2.03 1.97 -3.74
CA LEU A 150 3.02 0.91 -3.98
C LEU A 150 4.43 1.42 -3.67
N ASP A 151 4.98 1.01 -2.52
CA ASP A 151 6.38 1.23 -2.14
C ASP A 151 7.16 -0.07 -2.41
N VAL A 152 7.63 -0.21 -3.64
CA VAL A 152 8.35 -1.40 -4.11
C VAL A 152 9.85 -1.07 -4.21
N LYS A 153 10.67 -1.82 -3.47
CA LYS A 153 12.13 -1.80 -3.54
C LYS A 153 12.64 -3.05 -4.21
#